data_fe1cd09a53f7d7ab3c3f9b2c99131c20
#
_entry.id   fe1cd09a53f7d7ab3c3f9b2c99131c20
#
_cell.length_a   1.000
_cell.length_b   1.000
_cell.length_c   1.000
_cell.angle_alpha   90.00
_cell.angle_beta   90.00
_cell.angle_gamma   90.00
#
_symmetry.space_group_name_H-M   'P 1'
#
loop_
_entity.id
_entity.type
_entity.pdbx_description
1 polymer ?
#
loop_
_entity_poly.entity_id
_entity_poly.type
_entity_poly.pdbx_seq_one_letter_code
_entity_poly.pdbx_strand_id
1 'polypeptide(L)'
;FEYIKANNLKCAVATSTRRVSAEKTLRDIGVSDYLDAVVYGNEVEHGKPEPDIFLLAADAIGVKPENAIVVEDSINGIKAGHAAGMRVIHVPDTIAIDDEIRKLTYCVCNDLTEIADIVDSINKPVINRKAVLNAFAGYVHYYDPSDGKIKLKIDHTYRVAALCEKIADSVGLTGEDKDVAWLLGMLHDIGRFEQIRCFGTFNDGMSVDHAELGADILFDPDRKDKVCVTSAQGTVYAIKNLMCEPVNVNVVKKARIINKFVEGYVEKNGSDLLELAIRQHNKFRIADGLSKREEMFCNILRDADKIDILKVNVDVPLETIYNATTEEIRNSVIT
;
A
#
# COMPACT_ATOMS: atom_id res chain seq x y z
N PHE A 1 17.10 17.62 -16.65
CA PHE A 1 16.15 18.76 -16.56
C PHE A 1 14.93 18.57 -17.46
N GLU A 2 15.06 18.05 -18.69
CA GLU A 2 13.91 17.75 -19.57
C GLU A 2 12.90 16.80 -18.92
N TYR A 3 13.38 15.76 -18.21
CA TYR A 3 12.55 14.85 -17.43
C TYR A 3 11.74 15.58 -16.36
N ILE A 4 12.36 16.50 -15.60
CA ILE A 4 11.71 17.31 -14.56
C ILE A 4 10.54 18.09 -15.16
N LYS A 5 10.77 18.78 -16.29
CA LYS A 5 9.76 19.55 -17.00
C LYS A 5 8.64 18.68 -17.57
N ALA A 6 9.00 17.54 -18.20
CA ALA A 6 8.04 16.62 -18.79
C ALA A 6 7.08 16.00 -17.75
N ASN A 7 7.57 15.81 -16.52
CA ASN A 7 6.79 15.24 -15.41
C ASN A 7 6.20 16.30 -14.45
N ASN A 8 6.27 17.59 -14.83
CA ASN A 8 5.76 18.71 -14.03
C ASN A 8 6.31 18.73 -12.58
N LEU A 9 7.56 18.32 -12.41
CA LEU A 9 8.25 18.33 -11.13
C LEU A 9 8.81 19.73 -10.85
N LYS A 10 8.86 20.10 -9.57
CA LYS A 10 9.50 21.32 -9.11
C LYS A 10 11.01 21.14 -8.97
N CYS A 11 11.78 22.16 -9.32
CA CYS A 11 13.22 22.13 -9.26
C CYS A 11 13.81 23.39 -8.62
N ALA A 12 14.65 23.21 -7.61
CA ALA A 12 15.40 24.30 -7.00
C ALA A 12 16.89 23.97 -6.91
N VAL A 13 17.72 25.00 -6.96
CA VAL A 13 19.16 24.89 -6.65
C VAL A 13 19.42 25.52 -5.30
N ALA A 14 20.09 24.78 -4.40
CA ALA A 14 20.56 25.23 -3.10
C ALA A 14 22.09 25.19 -3.06
N THR A 15 22.74 26.34 -3.16
CA THR A 15 24.20 26.45 -3.33
C THR A 15 24.88 27.33 -2.29
N SER A 16 26.04 26.91 -1.81
CA SER A 16 26.93 27.73 -0.97
C SER A 16 27.73 28.77 -1.80
N THR A 17 27.68 28.68 -3.14
CA THR A 17 28.36 29.62 -4.05
C THR A 17 27.69 31.00 -3.99
N ARG A 18 28.50 32.03 -4.10
CA ARG A 18 28.01 33.41 -4.14
C ARG A 18 27.06 33.63 -5.32
N ARG A 19 25.96 34.35 -5.11
CA ARG A 19 24.90 34.61 -6.10
C ARG A 19 25.41 34.94 -7.50
N VAL A 20 26.29 35.95 -7.63
CA VAL A 20 26.79 36.41 -8.94
C VAL A 20 27.47 35.28 -9.72
N SER A 21 28.27 34.46 -9.02
CA SER A 21 28.98 33.32 -9.66
C SER A 21 28.02 32.20 -10.00
N ALA A 22 27.12 31.88 -9.10
CA ALA A 22 26.13 30.81 -9.30
C ALA A 22 25.19 31.14 -10.48
N GLU A 23 24.61 32.35 -10.50
CA GLU A 23 23.76 32.81 -11.61
C GLU A 23 24.45 32.79 -12.96
N LYS A 24 25.72 33.20 -12.98
CA LYS A 24 26.50 33.11 -14.21
C LYS A 24 26.65 31.66 -14.66
N THR A 25 27.08 30.78 -13.78
CA THR A 25 27.25 29.36 -14.10
C THR A 25 25.93 28.73 -14.59
N LEU A 26 24.80 28.95 -13.88
CA LEU A 26 23.51 28.39 -14.27
C LEU A 26 23.06 28.88 -15.67
N ARG A 27 23.33 30.14 -16.01
CA ARG A 27 23.07 30.66 -17.35
C ARG A 27 24.02 30.04 -18.41
N ASP A 28 25.32 29.98 -18.11
CA ASP A 28 26.30 29.47 -19.02
C ASP A 28 26.07 27.99 -19.42
N ILE A 29 25.54 27.18 -18.45
CA ILE A 29 25.17 25.78 -18.72
C ILE A 29 23.72 25.61 -19.20
N GLY A 30 22.95 26.71 -19.31
CA GLY A 30 21.60 26.71 -19.92
C GLY A 30 20.50 26.05 -19.09
N VAL A 31 20.63 25.97 -17.74
CA VAL A 31 19.66 25.31 -16.89
C VAL A 31 18.69 26.26 -16.18
N SER A 32 18.91 27.57 -16.28
CA SER A 32 18.12 28.59 -15.56
C SER A 32 16.62 28.48 -15.82
N ASP A 33 16.19 28.13 -17.02
CA ASP A 33 14.77 28.04 -17.42
C ASP A 33 14.04 26.80 -16.88
N TYR A 34 14.78 25.89 -16.24
CA TYR A 34 14.24 24.69 -15.61
C TYR A 34 14.03 24.86 -14.09
N LEU A 35 14.50 25.96 -13.51
CA LEU A 35 14.53 26.18 -12.08
C LEU A 35 13.34 27.02 -11.63
N ASP A 36 12.59 26.52 -10.65
CA ASP A 36 11.53 27.28 -9.97
C ASP A 36 12.11 28.24 -8.91
N ALA A 37 13.27 27.90 -8.31
CA ALA A 37 13.97 28.74 -7.34
C ALA A 37 15.48 28.48 -7.30
N VAL A 38 16.23 29.48 -6.84
CA VAL A 38 17.66 29.35 -6.49
C VAL A 38 17.88 29.98 -5.13
N VAL A 39 18.40 29.21 -4.18
CA VAL A 39 18.72 29.65 -2.82
C VAL A 39 20.23 29.64 -2.60
N TYR A 40 20.74 30.73 -2.02
CA TYR A 40 22.17 30.96 -1.84
C TYR A 40 22.57 30.88 -0.37
N GLY A 41 23.79 30.43 -0.09
CA GLY A 41 24.28 30.24 1.28
C GLY A 41 24.26 31.49 2.17
N ASN A 42 24.21 32.68 1.58
CA ASN A 42 24.08 33.94 2.35
C ASN A 42 22.61 34.33 2.65
N GLU A 43 21.66 33.51 2.29
CA GLU A 43 20.22 33.71 2.57
C GLU A 43 19.76 32.92 3.79
N VAL A 44 20.64 32.11 4.39
CA VAL A 44 20.38 31.30 5.56
C VAL A 44 21.33 31.67 6.71
N GLU A 45 20.89 31.41 7.94
CA GLU A 45 21.68 31.67 9.14
C GLU A 45 22.82 30.66 9.28
N HIS A 46 22.49 29.37 9.04
CA HIS A 46 23.46 28.29 9.12
C HIS A 46 23.63 27.61 7.77
N GLY A 47 24.90 27.51 7.33
CA GLY A 47 25.24 26.79 6.09
C GLY A 47 25.29 25.29 6.27
N LYS A 48 25.41 24.52 5.17
CA LYS A 48 25.63 23.08 5.21
C LYS A 48 26.81 22.73 6.17
N PRO A 49 26.68 21.80 7.13
CA PRO A 49 25.73 20.67 7.14
C PRO A 49 24.37 20.93 7.80
N GLU A 50 24.06 22.14 8.23
CA GLU A 50 22.73 22.44 8.78
C GLU A 50 21.66 22.47 7.67
N PRO A 51 20.39 22.13 8.00
CA PRO A 51 19.34 21.91 7.00
C PRO A 51 18.77 23.16 6.34
N ASP A 52 19.08 24.34 6.87
CA ASP A 52 18.42 25.62 6.59
C ASP A 52 18.27 25.91 5.11
N ILE A 53 19.32 25.68 4.31
CA ILE A 53 19.31 25.97 2.89
C ILE A 53 18.35 25.09 2.10
N PHE A 54 18.22 23.82 2.47
CA PHE A 54 17.29 22.90 1.81
C PHE A 54 15.86 23.12 2.25
N LEU A 55 15.63 23.44 3.53
CA LEU A 55 14.31 23.83 4.02
C LEU A 55 13.81 25.10 3.33
N LEU A 56 14.68 26.13 3.19
CA LEU A 56 14.36 27.36 2.47
C LEU A 56 14.09 27.10 0.97
N ALA A 57 14.86 26.20 0.34
CA ALA A 57 14.64 25.82 -1.05
C ALA A 57 13.30 25.11 -1.26
N ALA A 58 12.93 24.21 -0.36
CA ALA A 58 11.63 23.51 -0.41
C ALA A 58 10.46 24.48 -0.22
N ASP A 59 10.58 25.40 0.72
CA ASP A 59 9.57 26.45 0.97
C ASP A 59 9.42 27.36 -0.26
N ALA A 60 10.51 27.78 -0.87
CA ALA A 60 10.52 28.65 -2.07
C ALA A 60 9.78 28.05 -3.27
N ILE A 61 9.74 26.73 -3.37
CA ILE A 61 8.99 26.02 -4.43
C ILE A 61 7.67 25.43 -3.96
N GLY A 62 7.27 25.66 -2.69
CA GLY A 62 6.01 25.22 -2.12
C GLY A 62 5.91 23.68 -1.95
N VAL A 63 7.03 23.01 -1.66
CA VAL A 63 7.11 21.55 -1.47
C VAL A 63 7.45 21.24 -0.03
N LYS A 64 6.76 20.27 0.58
CA LYS A 64 7.11 19.79 1.91
C LYS A 64 8.41 18.97 1.88
N PRO A 65 9.27 19.05 2.92
CA PRO A 65 10.54 18.32 2.96
C PRO A 65 10.43 16.81 2.70
N GLU A 66 9.42 16.16 3.27
CA GLU A 66 9.17 14.72 3.08
C GLU A 66 8.87 14.33 1.62
N ASN A 67 8.45 15.28 0.80
CA ASN A 67 8.16 15.10 -0.63
C ASN A 67 9.28 15.62 -1.53
N ALA A 68 10.39 16.04 -0.96
CA ALA A 68 11.56 16.55 -1.69
C ALA A 68 12.68 15.51 -1.77
N ILE A 69 13.43 15.60 -2.85
CA ILE A 69 14.66 14.84 -3.06
C ILE A 69 15.81 15.83 -3.16
N VAL A 70 16.87 15.58 -2.41
CA VAL A 70 18.15 16.29 -2.53
C VAL A 70 19.10 15.44 -3.36
N VAL A 71 19.68 16.01 -4.40
CA VAL A 71 20.76 15.40 -5.19
C VAL A 71 22.05 16.10 -4.81
N GLU A 72 23.01 15.37 -4.27
CA GLU A 72 24.22 15.94 -3.66
C GLU A 72 25.47 15.10 -3.90
N ASP A 73 26.61 15.78 -3.97
CA ASP A 73 27.95 15.21 -4.16
C ASP A 73 28.81 15.31 -2.89
N SER A 74 28.47 16.20 -1.97
CA SER A 74 29.27 16.56 -0.81
C SER A 74 28.75 15.94 0.50
N ILE A 75 29.66 15.57 1.41
CA ILE A 75 29.32 15.06 2.75
C ILE A 75 28.45 16.05 3.53
N ASN A 76 28.78 17.35 3.48
CA ASN A 76 28.02 18.36 4.19
C ASN A 76 26.62 18.55 3.60
N GLY A 77 26.47 18.44 2.28
CA GLY A 77 25.16 18.49 1.64
C GLY A 77 24.31 17.26 1.95
N ILE A 78 24.91 16.06 1.97
CA ILE A 78 24.22 14.82 2.40
C ILE A 78 23.67 14.98 3.83
N LYS A 79 24.52 15.44 4.77
CA LYS A 79 24.09 15.68 6.16
C LYS A 79 22.96 16.70 6.23
N ALA A 80 23.07 17.81 5.50
CA ALA A 80 22.06 18.87 5.48
C ALA A 80 20.71 18.36 4.92
N GLY A 81 20.73 17.63 3.81
CA GLY A 81 19.54 17.05 3.20
C GLY A 81 18.85 16.02 4.11
N HIS A 82 19.65 15.16 4.75
CA HIS A 82 19.15 14.21 5.74
C HIS A 82 18.53 14.92 6.96
N ALA A 83 19.22 15.93 7.50
CA ALA A 83 18.72 16.73 8.63
C ALA A 83 17.45 17.51 8.29
N ALA A 84 17.27 17.88 7.02
CA ALA A 84 16.04 18.51 6.53
C ALA A 84 14.86 17.52 6.41
N GLY A 85 15.05 16.22 6.67
CA GLY A 85 14.03 15.19 6.50
C GLY A 85 13.72 14.84 5.04
N MET A 86 14.63 15.14 4.12
CA MET A 86 14.49 14.88 2.70
C MET A 86 15.17 13.56 2.30
N ARG A 87 14.74 12.95 1.19
CA ARG A 87 15.47 11.83 0.59
C ARG A 87 16.72 12.35 -0.10
N VAL A 88 17.88 11.83 0.27
CA VAL A 88 19.16 12.26 -0.30
C VAL A 88 19.67 11.21 -1.30
N ILE A 89 19.85 11.60 -2.56
CA ILE A 89 20.53 10.81 -3.57
C ILE A 89 21.96 11.34 -3.68
N HIS A 90 22.92 10.48 -3.40
CA HIS A 90 24.33 10.83 -3.56
C HIS A 90 24.80 10.51 -4.99
N VAL A 91 25.35 11.51 -5.66
CA VAL A 91 26.02 11.37 -6.96
C VAL A 91 27.50 11.67 -6.73
N PRO A 92 28.38 10.66 -6.69
CA PRO A 92 29.80 10.87 -6.44
C PRO A 92 30.47 11.76 -7.49
N ASP A 93 31.24 12.74 -7.05
CA ASP A 93 32.14 13.50 -7.91
C ASP A 93 33.59 13.17 -7.50
N THR A 94 34.18 13.91 -6.56
CA THR A 94 35.59 13.77 -6.19
C THR A 94 35.80 13.12 -4.83
N ILE A 95 34.78 13.07 -3.99
CA ILE A 95 34.87 12.61 -2.61
C ILE A 95 34.12 11.30 -2.41
N ALA A 96 34.84 10.25 -2.00
CA ALA A 96 34.21 9.00 -1.56
C ALA A 96 33.56 9.18 -0.18
N ILE A 97 32.37 8.60 0.01
CA ILE A 97 31.68 8.55 1.29
C ILE A 97 31.95 7.22 2.00
N ASP A 98 32.08 7.26 3.32
CA ASP A 98 32.15 6.08 4.17
C ASP A 98 30.77 5.48 4.44
N ASP A 99 30.74 4.34 5.14
CA ASP A 99 29.49 3.64 5.46
C ASP A 99 28.57 4.44 6.39
N GLU A 100 29.09 5.32 7.23
CA GLU A 100 28.28 6.14 8.13
C GLU A 100 27.55 7.25 7.32
N ILE A 101 28.23 7.89 6.39
CA ILE A 101 27.60 8.87 5.50
C ILE A 101 26.64 8.18 4.53
N ARG A 102 26.97 6.97 4.04
CA ARG A 102 26.11 6.18 3.17
C ARG A 102 24.74 5.88 3.82
N LYS A 103 24.68 5.65 5.12
CA LYS A 103 23.42 5.43 5.87
C LYS A 103 22.48 6.65 5.86
N LEU A 104 23.00 7.84 5.61
CA LEU A 104 22.22 9.07 5.52
C LEU A 104 21.61 9.28 4.12
N THR A 105 22.00 8.47 3.13
CA THR A 105 21.50 8.55 1.77
C THR A 105 20.38 7.56 1.52
N TYR A 106 19.42 7.95 0.68
CA TYR A 106 18.40 7.05 0.13
C TYR A 106 19.04 6.03 -0.81
N CYS A 107 19.91 6.52 -1.71
CA CYS A 107 20.71 5.70 -2.59
C CYS A 107 21.95 6.47 -3.11
N VAL A 108 22.85 5.75 -3.76
CA VAL A 108 24.03 6.28 -4.46
C VAL A 108 23.91 5.92 -5.92
N CYS A 109 24.06 6.90 -6.81
CA CYS A 109 24.05 6.73 -8.27
C CYS A 109 25.47 6.84 -8.81
N ASN A 110 25.70 6.35 -10.03
CA ASN A 110 26.96 6.57 -10.72
C ASN A 110 27.02 7.96 -11.35
N ASP A 111 25.88 8.45 -11.85
CA ASP A 111 25.75 9.76 -12.48
C ASP A 111 24.31 10.29 -12.45
N LEU A 112 24.11 11.53 -12.93
CA LEU A 112 22.81 12.21 -12.95
C LEU A 112 21.78 11.57 -13.88
N THR A 113 22.18 10.70 -14.82
CA THR A 113 21.23 10.07 -15.77
C THR A 113 20.34 9.04 -15.09
N GLU A 114 20.81 8.44 -13.99
CA GLU A 114 20.03 7.47 -13.18
C GLU A 114 18.92 8.13 -12.34
N ILE A 115 18.97 9.46 -12.15
CA ILE A 115 18.01 10.16 -11.26
C ILE A 115 16.57 9.98 -11.75
N ALA A 116 16.32 10.02 -13.04
CA ALA A 116 14.99 9.86 -13.61
C ALA A 116 14.38 8.50 -13.23
N ASP A 117 15.14 7.43 -13.40
CA ASP A 117 14.69 6.07 -13.06
C ASP A 117 14.45 5.91 -11.55
N ILE A 118 15.27 6.56 -10.72
CA ILE A 118 15.10 6.55 -9.26
C ILE A 118 13.83 7.30 -8.85
N VAL A 119 13.61 8.50 -9.43
CA VAL A 119 12.38 9.28 -9.17
C VAL A 119 11.16 8.50 -9.63
N ASP A 120 11.20 7.85 -10.79
CA ASP A 120 10.13 6.97 -11.25
C ASP A 120 9.91 5.80 -10.29
N SER A 121 10.97 5.20 -9.74
CA SER A 121 10.85 4.11 -8.78
C SER A 121 10.26 4.56 -7.45
N ILE A 122 10.57 5.78 -7.01
CA ILE A 122 9.99 6.39 -5.80
C ILE A 122 8.50 6.70 -6.01
N ASN A 123 8.14 7.19 -7.19
CA ASN A 123 6.78 7.59 -7.53
C ASN A 123 5.91 6.43 -8.05
N LYS A 124 6.51 5.30 -8.42
CA LYS A 124 5.73 4.10 -8.77
C LYS A 124 4.89 3.71 -7.57
N PRO A 125 3.56 3.61 -7.73
CA PRO A 125 2.73 3.10 -6.67
C PRO A 125 3.24 1.70 -6.29
N VAL A 126 3.59 1.53 -5.02
CA VAL A 126 4.03 0.23 -4.47
C VAL A 126 2.93 -0.81 -4.68
N ILE A 127 1.66 -0.35 -4.71
CA ILE A 127 0.48 -1.14 -5.02
C ILE A 127 -0.05 -0.71 -6.40
N ASN A 128 0.11 -1.60 -7.38
CA ASN A 128 -0.48 -1.40 -8.70
C ASN A 128 -1.96 -1.75 -8.67
N ARG A 129 -2.83 -0.77 -8.45
CA ARG A 129 -4.29 -0.96 -8.36
C ARG A 129 -4.88 -1.69 -9.57
N LYS A 130 -4.38 -1.43 -10.78
CA LYS A 130 -4.85 -2.13 -11.99
C LYS A 130 -4.50 -3.62 -11.96
N ALA A 131 -3.31 -3.96 -11.49
CA ALA A 131 -2.91 -5.36 -11.30
C ALA A 131 -3.77 -6.04 -10.24
N VAL A 132 -4.05 -5.37 -9.11
CA VAL A 132 -4.96 -5.87 -8.06
C VAL A 132 -6.36 -6.13 -8.61
N LEU A 133 -6.93 -5.19 -9.36
CA LEU A 133 -8.26 -5.34 -9.97
C LEU A 133 -8.31 -6.52 -10.94
N ASN A 134 -7.28 -6.68 -11.77
CA ASN A 134 -7.18 -7.82 -12.69
C ASN A 134 -7.04 -9.15 -11.94
N ALA A 135 -6.23 -9.19 -10.88
CA ALA A 135 -6.06 -10.38 -10.05
C ALA A 135 -7.37 -10.75 -9.34
N PHE A 136 -8.10 -9.76 -8.81
CA PHE A 136 -9.41 -9.97 -8.19
C PHE A 136 -10.44 -10.48 -9.21
N ALA A 137 -10.51 -9.88 -10.40
CA ALA A 137 -11.37 -10.34 -11.48
C ALA A 137 -11.04 -11.80 -11.88
N GLY A 138 -9.75 -12.13 -11.98
CA GLY A 138 -9.30 -13.50 -12.22
C GLY A 138 -9.68 -14.47 -11.09
N TYR A 139 -9.59 -14.02 -9.83
CA TYR A 139 -10.00 -14.82 -8.67
C TYR A 139 -11.50 -15.13 -8.69
N VAL A 140 -12.35 -14.09 -8.87
CA VAL A 140 -13.81 -14.26 -8.84
C VAL A 140 -14.36 -14.98 -10.07
N HIS A 141 -13.61 -15.05 -11.17
CA HIS A 141 -13.99 -15.78 -12.37
C HIS A 141 -14.23 -17.28 -12.14
N TYR A 142 -13.63 -17.86 -11.10
CA TYR A 142 -13.82 -19.28 -10.74
C TYR A 142 -15.13 -19.56 -10.00
N TYR A 143 -15.91 -18.54 -9.70
CA TYR A 143 -17.20 -18.67 -9.01
C TYR A 143 -18.33 -18.34 -9.96
N ASP A 144 -19.53 -18.92 -9.70
CA ASP A 144 -20.70 -18.71 -10.56
C ASP A 144 -21.18 -17.25 -10.46
N PRO A 145 -21.06 -16.44 -11.52
CA PRO A 145 -21.49 -15.05 -11.51
C PRO A 145 -23.01 -14.88 -11.48
N SER A 146 -23.79 -15.95 -11.73
CA SER A 146 -25.26 -15.94 -11.63
C SER A 146 -25.75 -16.15 -10.18
N ASP A 147 -24.88 -16.63 -9.28
CA ASP A 147 -25.18 -16.69 -7.86
C ASP A 147 -25.28 -15.27 -7.27
N GLY A 148 -26.48 -14.91 -6.81
CA GLY A 148 -26.73 -13.58 -6.24
C GLY A 148 -25.83 -13.24 -5.02
N LYS A 149 -25.41 -14.25 -4.25
CA LYS A 149 -24.50 -14.07 -3.12
C LYS A 149 -23.06 -13.75 -3.59
N ILE A 150 -22.61 -14.42 -4.66
CA ILE A 150 -21.31 -14.14 -5.27
C ILE A 150 -21.29 -12.71 -5.83
N LYS A 151 -22.32 -12.33 -6.59
CA LYS A 151 -22.47 -10.97 -7.12
C LYS A 151 -22.50 -9.92 -6.00
N LEU A 152 -23.28 -10.18 -4.94
CA LEU A 152 -23.36 -9.30 -3.77
C LEU A 152 -21.97 -9.04 -3.18
N LYS A 153 -21.15 -10.09 -3.04
CA LYS A 153 -19.81 -9.97 -2.46
C LYS A 153 -18.80 -9.30 -3.39
N ILE A 154 -18.92 -9.48 -4.71
CA ILE A 154 -18.13 -8.71 -5.67
C ILE A 154 -18.41 -7.20 -5.51
N ASP A 155 -19.69 -6.82 -5.55
CA ASP A 155 -20.10 -5.41 -5.43
C ASP A 155 -19.72 -4.81 -4.06
N HIS A 156 -19.89 -5.58 -2.98
CA HIS A 156 -19.49 -5.23 -1.63
C HIS A 156 -17.98 -4.95 -1.54
N THR A 157 -17.14 -5.83 -2.07
CA THR A 157 -15.68 -5.67 -2.06
C THR A 157 -15.24 -4.34 -2.67
N TYR A 158 -15.79 -3.97 -3.84
CA TYR A 158 -15.45 -2.68 -4.46
C TYR A 158 -15.90 -1.48 -3.63
N ARG A 159 -17.10 -1.56 -3.01
CA ARG A 159 -17.60 -0.47 -2.16
C ARG A 159 -16.78 -0.32 -0.88
N VAL A 160 -16.41 -1.44 -0.23
CA VAL A 160 -15.56 -1.43 0.96
C VAL A 160 -14.18 -0.86 0.64
N ALA A 161 -13.58 -1.24 -0.50
CA ALA A 161 -12.31 -0.67 -0.92
C ALA A 161 -12.39 0.86 -1.10
N ALA A 162 -13.46 1.36 -1.72
CA ALA A 162 -13.68 2.80 -1.88
C ALA A 162 -13.95 3.52 -0.53
N LEU A 163 -14.62 2.84 0.41
CA LEU A 163 -14.84 3.36 1.76
C LEU A 163 -13.55 3.42 2.58
N CYS A 164 -12.72 2.37 2.52
CA CYS A 164 -11.39 2.36 3.15
C CYS A 164 -10.55 3.55 2.67
N GLU A 165 -10.55 3.83 1.36
CA GLU A 165 -9.85 4.98 0.79
C GLU A 165 -10.38 6.31 1.33
N LYS A 166 -11.70 6.49 1.42
CA LYS A 166 -12.34 7.70 1.95
C LYS A 166 -12.04 7.90 3.44
N ILE A 167 -12.08 6.82 4.23
CA ILE A 167 -11.73 6.89 5.65
C ILE A 167 -10.25 7.24 5.80
N ALA A 168 -9.36 6.61 5.01
CA ALA A 168 -7.95 6.92 4.99
C ALA A 168 -7.68 8.41 4.69
N ASP A 169 -8.36 8.98 3.69
CA ASP A 169 -8.32 10.42 3.40
C ASP A 169 -8.75 11.26 4.60
N SER A 170 -9.83 10.88 5.28
CA SER A 170 -10.40 11.64 6.40
C SER A 170 -9.50 11.67 7.63
N VAL A 171 -8.65 10.65 7.79
CA VAL A 171 -7.64 10.58 8.87
C VAL A 171 -6.26 11.06 8.42
N GLY A 172 -6.15 11.64 7.22
CA GLY A 172 -4.95 12.29 6.73
C GLY A 172 -3.89 11.35 6.13
N LEU A 173 -4.26 10.10 5.80
CA LEU A 173 -3.34 9.19 5.12
C LEU A 173 -3.15 9.60 3.66
N THR A 174 -1.92 9.47 3.16
CA THR A 174 -1.54 9.81 1.79
C THR A 174 -0.64 8.73 1.19
N GLY A 175 -0.44 8.78 -0.13
CA GLY A 175 0.52 7.92 -0.83
C GLY A 175 0.25 6.42 -0.60
N GLU A 176 1.30 5.70 -0.23
CA GLU A 176 1.26 4.24 -0.03
C GLU A 176 0.25 3.80 1.03
N ASP A 177 0.11 4.54 2.13
CA ASP A 177 -0.82 4.18 3.21
C ASP A 177 -2.28 4.21 2.75
N LYS A 178 -2.63 5.14 1.87
CA LYS A 178 -3.94 5.20 1.26
C LYS A 178 -4.19 4.00 0.33
N ASP A 179 -3.18 3.62 -0.44
CA ASP A 179 -3.23 2.43 -1.30
C ASP A 179 -3.34 1.14 -0.48
N VAL A 180 -2.66 1.05 0.66
CA VAL A 180 -2.78 -0.08 1.61
C VAL A 180 -4.21 -0.17 2.16
N ALA A 181 -4.81 0.95 2.58
CA ALA A 181 -6.19 0.96 3.04
C ALA A 181 -7.16 0.46 1.97
N TRP A 182 -7.03 0.96 0.73
CA TRP A 182 -7.81 0.50 -0.41
C TRP A 182 -7.61 -0.99 -0.69
N LEU A 183 -6.37 -1.49 -0.66
CA LEU A 183 -6.02 -2.89 -0.87
C LEU A 183 -6.66 -3.80 0.18
N LEU A 184 -6.64 -3.39 1.45
CA LEU A 184 -7.30 -4.14 2.52
C LEU A 184 -8.79 -4.33 2.23
N GLY A 185 -9.47 -3.29 1.76
CA GLY A 185 -10.86 -3.39 1.33
C GLY A 185 -11.05 -4.34 0.16
N MET A 186 -10.11 -4.42 -0.79
CA MET A 186 -10.16 -5.37 -1.91
C MET A 186 -9.95 -6.83 -1.49
N LEU A 187 -9.27 -7.07 -0.38
CA LEU A 187 -8.83 -8.42 -0.01
C LEU A 187 -9.59 -9.02 1.20
N HIS A 188 -10.29 -8.20 2.00
CA HIS A 188 -10.83 -8.63 3.30
C HIS A 188 -11.76 -9.84 3.21
N ASP A 189 -12.56 -9.90 2.18
CA ASP A 189 -13.61 -10.91 1.99
C ASP A 189 -13.26 -12.02 0.98
N ILE A 190 -11.98 -12.20 0.64
CA ILE A 190 -11.53 -13.28 -0.25
C ILE A 190 -12.03 -14.65 0.22
N GLY A 191 -12.10 -14.89 1.53
CA GLY A 191 -12.61 -16.13 2.11
C GLY A 191 -14.11 -16.36 1.90
N ARG A 192 -14.91 -15.31 1.70
CA ARG A 192 -16.35 -15.42 1.49
C ARG A 192 -16.74 -16.19 0.23
N PHE A 193 -15.95 -16.06 -0.83
CA PHE A 193 -16.20 -16.78 -2.08
C PHE A 193 -16.11 -18.29 -1.87
N GLU A 194 -15.12 -18.77 -1.13
CA GLU A 194 -14.99 -20.17 -0.76
C GLU A 194 -16.06 -20.61 0.25
N GLN A 195 -16.36 -19.78 1.22
CA GLN A 195 -17.42 -20.06 2.19
C GLN A 195 -18.75 -20.26 1.47
N ILE A 196 -19.14 -19.40 0.54
CA ILE A 196 -20.37 -19.56 -0.24
C ILE A 196 -20.32 -20.81 -1.09
N ARG A 197 -19.23 -21.06 -1.82
CA ARG A 197 -19.09 -22.24 -2.67
C ARG A 197 -19.24 -23.55 -1.88
N CYS A 198 -18.66 -23.62 -0.66
CA CYS A 198 -18.64 -24.83 0.13
C CYS A 198 -19.89 -25.01 1.01
N PHE A 199 -20.45 -23.92 1.52
CA PHE A 199 -21.48 -23.96 2.58
C PHE A 199 -22.79 -23.26 2.20
N GLY A 200 -22.81 -22.46 1.13
CA GLY A 200 -24.00 -21.74 0.66
C GLY A 200 -24.51 -20.63 1.61
N THR A 201 -23.75 -20.27 2.63
CA THR A 201 -24.14 -19.30 3.67
C THR A 201 -23.02 -18.33 4.02
N PHE A 202 -23.41 -17.13 4.53
CA PHE A 202 -22.50 -16.15 5.13
C PHE A 202 -22.36 -16.31 6.66
N ASN A 203 -23.07 -17.26 7.26
CA ASN A 203 -23.03 -17.46 8.70
C ASN A 203 -21.77 -18.20 9.12
N ASP A 204 -20.82 -17.50 9.73
CA ASP A 204 -19.56 -18.08 10.19
C ASP A 204 -19.77 -19.16 11.26
N GLY A 205 -20.76 -19.01 12.14
CA GLY A 205 -21.09 -20.00 13.17
C GLY A 205 -21.64 -21.31 12.61
N MET A 206 -22.19 -21.30 11.39
CA MET A 206 -22.71 -22.49 10.70
C MET A 206 -21.74 -23.04 9.66
N SER A 207 -20.63 -22.39 9.42
CA SER A 207 -19.64 -22.73 8.39
C SER A 207 -18.22 -22.57 8.91
N VAL A 208 -17.53 -21.53 8.50
CA VAL A 208 -16.14 -21.21 8.82
C VAL A 208 -15.99 -19.73 9.08
N ASP A 209 -15.01 -19.35 9.89
CA ASP A 209 -14.58 -17.95 10.01
C ASP A 209 -13.99 -17.51 8.67
N HIS A 210 -14.69 -16.63 7.96
CA HIS A 210 -14.29 -16.18 6.62
C HIS A 210 -13.04 -15.31 6.62
N ALA A 211 -12.79 -14.58 7.72
CA ALA A 211 -11.59 -13.75 7.83
C ALA A 211 -10.33 -14.61 7.97
N GLU A 212 -10.38 -15.63 8.84
CA GLU A 212 -9.31 -16.60 8.97
C GLU A 212 -9.11 -17.37 7.66
N LEU A 213 -10.21 -17.83 7.05
CA LEU A 213 -10.16 -18.51 5.76
C LEU A 213 -9.53 -17.64 4.66
N GLY A 214 -9.90 -16.36 4.59
CA GLY A 214 -9.36 -15.41 3.61
C GLY A 214 -7.87 -15.15 3.81
N ALA A 215 -7.45 -14.94 5.05
CA ALA A 215 -6.05 -14.76 5.39
C ALA A 215 -5.22 -16.00 5.05
N ASP A 216 -5.72 -17.17 5.39
CA ASP A 216 -5.06 -18.41 5.01
C ASP A 216 -4.96 -18.58 3.49
N ILE A 217 -6.00 -18.26 2.71
CA ILE A 217 -5.96 -18.30 1.23
C ILE A 217 -4.85 -17.40 0.71
N LEU A 218 -4.70 -16.21 1.27
CA LEU A 218 -3.77 -15.21 0.78
C LEU A 218 -2.33 -15.49 1.19
N PHE A 219 -2.10 -15.88 2.45
CA PHE A 219 -0.78 -15.83 3.07
C PHE A 219 -0.16 -17.19 3.38
N ASP A 220 -0.94 -18.27 3.50
CA ASP A 220 -0.41 -19.61 3.78
C ASP A 220 0.11 -20.30 2.50
N PRO A 221 1.44 -20.45 2.33
CA PRO A 221 2.02 -21.11 1.16
C PRO A 221 1.84 -22.63 1.15
N ASP A 222 1.62 -23.24 2.32
CA ASP A 222 1.52 -24.71 2.48
C ASP A 222 0.09 -25.22 2.33
N ARG A 223 -0.86 -24.31 2.12
CA ARG A 223 -2.27 -24.60 2.00
C ARG A 223 -2.63 -25.51 0.82
N LYS A 224 -1.78 -25.66 -0.17
CA LYS A 224 -2.05 -26.47 -1.38
C LYS A 224 -2.50 -27.90 -1.10
N ASP A 225 -2.16 -28.46 0.07
CA ASP A 225 -2.40 -29.87 0.41
C ASP A 225 -3.34 -30.08 1.61
N LYS A 226 -3.82 -29.04 2.29
CA LYS A 226 -4.46 -29.16 3.62
C LYS A 226 -5.74 -28.37 3.79
N VAL A 227 -6.54 -28.20 2.78
CA VAL A 227 -7.78 -27.47 3.03
C VAL A 227 -8.90 -28.43 3.37
N CYS A 228 -8.85 -28.92 4.59
CA CYS A 228 -10.02 -29.42 5.29
C CYS A 228 -10.50 -28.33 6.21
N VAL A 229 -11.66 -27.76 5.94
CA VAL A 229 -12.32 -26.84 6.84
C VAL A 229 -13.32 -27.65 7.66
N THR A 230 -13.22 -27.57 8.97
CA THR A 230 -14.19 -28.17 9.87
C THR A 230 -15.25 -27.13 10.21
N SER A 231 -16.51 -27.42 9.85
CA SER A 231 -17.62 -26.56 10.29
C SER A 231 -17.78 -26.58 11.81
N ALA A 232 -18.50 -25.61 12.36
CA ALA A 232 -18.87 -25.61 13.78
C ALA A 232 -19.63 -26.90 14.21
N GLN A 233 -20.27 -27.61 13.27
CA GLN A 233 -20.93 -28.89 13.47
C GLN A 233 -20.00 -30.10 13.29
N GLY A 234 -18.69 -29.90 13.13
CA GLY A 234 -17.70 -30.97 12.99
C GLY A 234 -17.63 -31.63 11.61
N THR A 235 -18.30 -31.09 10.60
CA THR A 235 -18.21 -31.61 9.22
C THR A 235 -16.91 -31.12 8.57
N VAL A 236 -16.14 -32.06 8.02
CA VAL A 236 -14.88 -31.75 7.33
C VAL A 236 -15.15 -31.55 5.85
N TYR A 237 -14.79 -30.41 5.32
CA TYR A 237 -14.88 -30.09 3.90
C TYR A 237 -13.46 -29.95 3.30
N ALA A 238 -13.21 -30.67 2.22
CA ALA A 238 -11.99 -30.46 1.43
C ALA A 238 -12.20 -29.27 0.50
N ILE A 239 -11.50 -28.18 0.72
CA ILE A 239 -11.50 -27.04 -0.21
C ILE A 239 -10.58 -27.39 -1.37
N LYS A 240 -11.15 -27.71 -2.51
CA LYS A 240 -10.36 -27.94 -3.74
C LYS A 240 -9.72 -26.63 -4.18
N ASN A 241 -8.46 -26.74 -4.47
CA ASN A 241 -7.53 -25.68 -4.86
C ASN A 241 -8.07 -24.83 -6.03
N LEU A 242 -8.44 -23.59 -5.77
CA LEU A 242 -9.15 -22.73 -6.70
C LEU A 242 -8.28 -21.96 -7.67
N MET A 243 -6.99 -21.93 -7.45
CA MET A 243 -6.08 -21.19 -8.33
C MET A 243 -5.08 -22.12 -9.04
N CYS A 244 -5.37 -23.40 -9.10
CA CYS A 244 -4.54 -24.34 -9.85
C CYS A 244 -5.20 -24.66 -11.18
N GLU A 245 -4.83 -23.94 -12.23
CA GLU A 245 -4.51 -24.67 -13.45
C GLU A 245 -3.47 -25.75 -13.10
N PRO A 246 -3.43 -26.90 -13.81
CA PRO A 246 -2.39 -27.88 -13.60
C PRO A 246 -1.04 -27.28 -14.04
N VAL A 247 -0.49 -26.44 -13.22
CA VAL A 247 0.88 -25.94 -13.38
C VAL A 247 1.77 -27.10 -12.99
N ASN A 248 2.58 -27.51 -13.95
CA ASN A 248 3.63 -28.51 -13.80
C ASN A 248 4.35 -28.34 -12.45
N VAL A 249 4.08 -29.22 -11.51
CA VAL A 249 4.36 -29.14 -10.06
C VAL A 249 5.86 -28.97 -9.75
N ASN A 250 6.73 -29.11 -10.75
CA ASN A 250 8.18 -29.11 -10.59
C ASN A 250 8.85 -27.74 -10.71
N VAL A 251 8.14 -26.65 -11.01
CA VAL A 251 8.76 -25.33 -11.30
C VAL A 251 8.21 -24.18 -10.46
N VAL A 252 7.12 -24.31 -9.75
CA VAL A 252 6.57 -23.20 -8.97
C VAL A 252 7.05 -23.29 -7.53
N LYS A 253 8.03 -22.47 -7.18
CA LYS A 253 8.28 -22.08 -5.79
C LYS A 253 6.93 -21.77 -5.13
N LYS A 254 6.70 -22.29 -3.92
CA LYS A 254 5.53 -22.02 -3.07
C LYS A 254 5.28 -20.49 -2.98
N ALA A 255 4.55 -19.94 -3.95
CA ALA A 255 4.25 -18.51 -3.97
C ALA A 255 2.94 -18.29 -3.21
N ARG A 256 2.96 -17.39 -2.24
CA ARG A 256 1.75 -16.91 -1.56
C ARG A 256 0.80 -16.31 -2.59
N ILE A 257 -0.50 -16.59 -2.48
CA ILE A 257 -1.49 -16.04 -3.45
C ILE A 257 -1.51 -14.52 -3.43
N ILE A 258 -1.20 -13.90 -2.29
CA ILE A 258 -1.07 -12.45 -2.18
C ILE A 258 -0.12 -11.85 -3.24
N ASN A 259 0.92 -12.58 -3.66
CA ASN A 259 1.84 -12.11 -4.69
C ASN A 259 1.20 -11.95 -6.07
N LYS A 260 0.03 -12.58 -6.32
CA LYS A 260 -0.76 -12.34 -7.55
C LYS A 260 -1.47 -10.99 -7.53
N PHE A 261 -1.75 -10.46 -6.34
CA PHE A 261 -2.39 -9.16 -6.15
C PHE A 261 -1.36 -8.04 -6.08
N VAL A 262 -0.27 -8.26 -5.35
CA VAL A 262 0.74 -7.22 -5.08
C VAL A 262 2.15 -7.80 -5.19
N GLU A 263 2.62 -7.91 -6.44
CA GLU A 263 3.97 -8.36 -6.74
C GLU A 263 5.00 -7.43 -6.08
N GLY A 264 5.92 -8.01 -5.32
CA GLY A 264 7.00 -7.29 -4.66
C GLY A 264 6.62 -6.49 -3.40
N TYR A 265 5.34 -6.25 -3.11
CA TYR A 265 4.93 -5.50 -1.91
C TYR A 265 5.26 -6.27 -0.63
N VAL A 266 4.88 -7.53 -0.56
CA VAL A 266 5.10 -8.39 0.61
C VAL A 266 6.58 -8.65 0.85
N GLU A 267 7.37 -8.74 -0.21
CA GLU A 267 8.82 -8.90 -0.13
C GLU A 267 9.50 -7.67 0.48
N LYS A 268 9.01 -6.48 0.18
CA LYS A 268 9.56 -5.20 0.64
C LYS A 268 9.10 -4.81 2.05
N ASN A 269 7.82 -5.00 2.36
CA ASN A 269 7.17 -4.44 3.55
C ASN A 269 6.69 -5.50 4.55
N GLY A 270 6.82 -6.80 4.22
CA GLY A 270 6.22 -7.88 5.01
C GLY A 270 4.73 -8.05 4.74
N SER A 271 4.17 -9.19 5.16
CA SER A 271 2.74 -9.48 5.04
C SER A 271 1.95 -9.11 6.30
N ASP A 272 2.64 -8.81 7.39
CA ASP A 272 2.09 -8.85 8.75
C ASP A 272 0.91 -7.90 8.95
N LEU A 273 1.01 -6.66 8.46
CA LEU A 273 -0.09 -5.69 8.56
C LEU A 273 -1.32 -6.11 7.76
N LEU A 274 -1.14 -6.60 6.52
CA LEU A 274 -2.26 -7.01 5.68
C LEU A 274 -2.95 -8.24 6.26
N GLU A 275 -2.17 -9.24 6.63
CA GLU A 275 -2.67 -10.47 7.23
C GLU A 275 -3.39 -10.20 8.54
N LEU A 276 -2.78 -9.41 9.44
CA LEU A 276 -3.37 -9.01 10.70
C LEU A 276 -4.72 -8.30 10.50
N ALA A 277 -4.77 -7.27 9.67
CA ALA A 277 -6.00 -6.51 9.46
C ALA A 277 -7.12 -7.38 8.88
N ILE A 278 -6.80 -8.27 7.92
CA ILE A 278 -7.76 -9.21 7.35
C ILE A 278 -8.27 -10.19 8.42
N ARG A 279 -7.41 -10.77 9.27
CA ARG A 279 -7.84 -11.67 10.36
C ARG A 279 -8.68 -10.96 11.42
N GLN A 280 -8.50 -9.65 11.60
CA GLN A 280 -9.19 -8.87 12.65
C GLN A 280 -10.49 -8.19 12.18
N HIS A 281 -10.81 -8.17 10.87
CA HIS A 281 -11.90 -7.33 10.38
C HIS A 281 -13.28 -7.77 10.85
N ASN A 282 -13.50 -9.08 11.07
CA ASN A 282 -14.78 -9.62 11.55
C ASN A 282 -14.86 -9.78 13.08
N LYS A 283 -13.76 -9.52 13.82
CA LYS A 283 -13.74 -9.71 15.27
C LYS A 283 -14.54 -8.61 15.96
N PHE A 284 -15.24 -8.96 17.04
CA PHE A 284 -15.98 -7.98 17.87
C PHE A 284 -15.04 -6.92 18.43
N ARG A 285 -13.85 -7.32 18.87
CA ARG A 285 -12.78 -6.45 19.36
C ARG A 285 -11.46 -6.83 18.70
N ILE A 286 -10.69 -5.83 18.26
CA ILE A 286 -9.35 -6.07 17.74
C ILE A 286 -8.41 -6.50 18.87
N ALA A 287 -7.34 -7.22 18.51
CA ALA A 287 -6.36 -7.71 19.47
C ALA A 287 -5.71 -6.56 20.26
N ASP A 288 -5.35 -6.84 21.51
CA ASP A 288 -4.59 -5.91 22.34
C ASP A 288 -3.10 -5.93 21.96
N GLY A 289 -2.38 -4.82 22.22
CA GLY A 289 -0.93 -4.73 22.04
C GLY A 289 -0.48 -4.41 20.62
N LEU A 290 -1.39 -4.03 19.72
CA LEU A 290 -1.06 -3.58 18.38
C LEU A 290 -0.34 -2.22 18.41
N SER A 291 0.52 -1.99 17.43
CA SER A 291 1.06 -0.65 17.17
C SER A 291 -0.06 0.30 16.73
N LYS A 292 0.14 1.61 16.89
CA LYS A 292 -0.84 2.63 16.43
C LYS A 292 -1.18 2.49 14.96
N ARG A 293 -0.21 2.09 14.13
CA ARG A 293 -0.40 1.88 12.70
C ARG A 293 -1.29 0.66 12.44
N GLU A 294 -1.03 -0.46 13.07
CA GLU A 294 -1.83 -1.68 12.94
C GLU A 294 -3.26 -1.46 13.43
N GLU A 295 -3.43 -0.84 14.59
CA GLU A 295 -4.74 -0.49 15.14
C GLU A 295 -5.53 0.40 14.16
N MET A 296 -4.89 1.41 13.59
CA MET A 296 -5.49 2.32 12.63
C MET A 296 -6.00 1.58 11.39
N PHE A 297 -5.18 0.74 10.75
CA PHE A 297 -5.60 0.01 9.56
C PHE A 297 -6.67 -1.05 9.84
N CYS A 298 -6.61 -1.73 10.99
CA CYS A 298 -7.66 -2.62 11.45
C CYS A 298 -9.00 -1.87 11.60
N ASN A 299 -8.98 -0.67 12.19
CA ASN A 299 -10.19 0.13 12.38
C ASN A 299 -10.72 0.68 11.05
N ILE A 300 -9.87 1.18 10.15
CA ILE A 300 -10.28 1.65 8.81
C ILE A 300 -11.04 0.54 8.08
N LEU A 301 -10.50 -0.68 8.06
CA LEU A 301 -11.13 -1.81 7.38
C LEU A 301 -12.47 -2.18 8.02
N ARG A 302 -12.50 -2.32 9.34
CA ARG A 302 -13.71 -2.70 10.09
C ARG A 302 -14.83 -1.68 9.95
N ASP A 303 -14.51 -0.39 10.01
CA ASP A 303 -15.49 0.67 9.86
C ASP A 303 -16.05 0.71 8.44
N ALA A 304 -15.19 0.57 7.42
CA ALA A 304 -15.60 0.52 6.04
C ALA A 304 -16.54 -0.66 5.75
N ASP A 305 -16.19 -1.85 6.25
CA ASP A 305 -17.00 -3.07 6.10
C ASP A 305 -18.36 -2.91 6.77
N LYS A 306 -18.41 -2.46 8.03
CA LYS A 306 -19.65 -2.23 8.76
C LYS A 306 -20.56 -1.19 8.09
N ILE A 307 -20.01 -0.09 7.58
CA ILE A 307 -20.76 0.94 6.87
C ILE A 307 -21.46 0.33 5.63
N ASP A 308 -20.74 -0.48 4.84
CA ASP A 308 -21.34 -1.11 3.66
C ASP A 308 -22.35 -2.19 4.03
N ILE A 309 -22.11 -2.99 5.09
CA ILE A 309 -23.07 -3.99 5.58
C ILE A 309 -24.38 -3.33 6.01
N LEU A 310 -24.34 -2.17 6.69
CA LEU A 310 -25.54 -1.43 7.05
C LEU A 310 -26.36 -1.04 5.81
N LYS A 311 -25.69 -0.59 4.75
CA LYS A 311 -26.36 -0.29 3.48
C LYS A 311 -26.93 -1.53 2.83
N VAL A 312 -26.18 -2.60 2.74
CA VAL A 312 -26.64 -3.88 2.15
C VAL A 312 -27.86 -4.42 2.88
N ASN A 313 -27.90 -4.35 4.21
CA ASN A 313 -29.04 -4.80 5.02
C ASN A 313 -30.31 -3.97 4.82
N VAL A 314 -30.20 -2.75 4.28
CA VAL A 314 -31.36 -1.93 3.89
C VAL A 314 -31.85 -2.32 2.50
N ASP A 315 -30.94 -2.60 1.58
CA ASP A 315 -31.22 -2.82 0.17
C ASP A 315 -31.62 -4.29 -0.15
N VAL A 316 -31.17 -5.25 0.67
CA VAL A 316 -31.36 -6.71 0.46
C VAL A 316 -31.99 -7.36 1.68
N PRO A 317 -33.08 -8.17 1.53
CA PRO A 317 -33.67 -8.87 2.66
C PRO A 317 -32.67 -9.76 3.40
N LEU A 318 -32.69 -9.70 4.75
CA LEU A 318 -31.78 -10.47 5.61
C LEU A 318 -31.90 -11.98 5.35
N GLU A 319 -33.10 -12.46 5.09
CA GLU A 319 -33.37 -13.85 4.74
C GLU A 319 -32.59 -14.31 3.50
N THR A 320 -32.41 -13.42 2.54
CA THR A 320 -31.62 -13.69 1.33
C THR A 320 -30.12 -13.70 1.64
N ILE A 321 -29.67 -12.75 2.49
CA ILE A 321 -28.25 -12.64 2.85
C ILE A 321 -27.80 -13.88 3.64
N TYR A 322 -28.57 -14.25 4.66
CA TYR A 322 -28.21 -15.32 5.58
C TYR A 322 -28.73 -16.69 5.19
N ASN A 323 -29.56 -16.78 4.15
CA ASN A 323 -30.26 -18.01 3.75
C ASN A 323 -30.97 -18.68 4.93
N ALA A 324 -31.71 -17.89 5.71
CA ALA A 324 -32.39 -18.27 6.92
C ALA A 324 -33.72 -17.53 7.02
N THR A 325 -34.65 -18.07 7.78
CA THR A 325 -35.95 -17.41 8.04
C THR A 325 -35.77 -16.22 8.98
N THR A 326 -36.72 -15.27 8.94
CA THR A 326 -36.74 -14.14 9.92
C THR A 326 -36.68 -14.61 11.36
N GLU A 327 -37.31 -15.74 11.68
CA GLU A 327 -37.34 -16.30 13.05
C GLU A 327 -35.95 -16.84 13.42
N GLU A 328 -35.28 -17.57 12.55
CA GLU A 328 -33.91 -18.06 12.76
C GLU A 328 -32.90 -16.91 12.90
N ILE A 329 -33.05 -15.85 12.11
CA ILE A 329 -32.21 -14.66 12.21
C ILE A 329 -32.41 -13.94 13.55
N ARG A 330 -33.66 -13.79 14.01
CA ARG A 330 -33.95 -13.15 15.31
C ARG A 330 -33.45 -13.98 16.51
N ASN A 331 -33.42 -15.29 16.38
CA ASN A 331 -32.97 -16.21 17.43
C ASN A 331 -31.44 -16.47 17.35
N SER A 332 -30.78 -16.08 16.26
CA SER A 332 -29.33 -16.12 16.17
C SER A 332 -28.75 -15.05 17.10
N VAL A 333 -27.93 -15.47 18.05
CA VAL A 333 -27.13 -14.54 18.83
C VAL A 333 -26.22 -13.80 17.86
N ILE A 334 -26.44 -12.50 17.72
CA ILE A 334 -25.51 -11.63 17.02
C ILE A 334 -24.26 -11.55 17.90
N THR A 335 -23.33 -12.45 17.67
CA THR A 335 -22.01 -12.44 18.32
C THR A 335 -21.07 -11.53 17.56
#